data_8a86a6f587cd7c407c5015e4016cf9b9
#
_entry.id   8a86a6f587cd7c407c5015e4016cf9b9
#
_cell.length_a   1.000
_cell.length_b   1.000
_cell.length_c   1.000
_cell.angle_alpha   90.00
_cell.angle_beta   90.00
_cell.angle_gamma   90.00
#
_symmetry.space_group_name_H-M   'P 1'
#
loop_
_entity.id
_entity.type
_entity.pdbx_description
1 polymer ?
#
loop_
_entity_poly.entity_id
_entity_poly.type
_entity_poly.pdbx_seq_one_letter_code
_entity_poly.pdbx_strand_id
1 'polypeptide(L)'
;MTKLYRANGKLLLTAEYTILDGAIGLGLPTKKGQILEIIQCSNKQLHWQSFDHHMNMWYENSFEIRTSKIIPNKLKEDPVTQRLVQIFNTCLEISPELV
;
A
#
# COMPACT_ATOMS: atom_id res chain seq x y z
N MET A 1 5.30 -2.05 19.01
CA MET A 1 6.16 -2.86 18.12
C MET A 1 6.18 -2.24 16.74
N THR A 2 7.35 -2.06 16.18
CA THR A 2 7.53 -1.46 14.87
C THR A 2 8.11 -2.49 13.91
N LYS A 3 7.55 -2.60 12.71
CA LYS A 3 8.07 -3.48 11.67
C LYS A 3 8.40 -2.66 10.44
N LEU A 4 9.53 -2.97 9.81
CA LEU A 4 9.97 -2.33 8.58
C LEU A 4 10.00 -3.36 7.46
N TYR A 5 9.42 -3.00 6.34
CA TYR A 5 9.45 -3.79 5.11
C TYR A 5 10.05 -2.95 4.00
N ARG A 6 10.91 -3.54 3.21
CA ARG A 6 11.52 -2.85 2.09
C ARG A 6 11.31 -3.63 0.81
N ALA A 7 10.93 -2.95 -0.25
CA ALA A 7 10.81 -3.53 -1.57
C ALA A 7 11.55 -2.63 -2.56
N ASN A 8 12.48 -3.22 -3.31
CA ASN A 8 13.18 -2.49 -4.35
C ASN A 8 12.23 -2.31 -5.54
N GLY A 9 12.42 -1.20 -6.26
CA GLY A 9 11.73 -1.00 -7.52
C GLY A 9 12.26 -1.93 -8.58
N LYS A 10 11.63 -1.90 -9.75
CA LYS A 10 12.04 -2.71 -10.90
C LYS A 10 12.03 -1.87 -12.15
N LEU A 11 12.86 -2.25 -13.10
CA LEU A 11 12.86 -1.70 -14.45
C LEU A 11 12.67 -2.86 -15.43
N LEU A 12 11.59 -2.81 -16.20
CA LEU A 12 11.38 -3.78 -17.28
C LEU A 12 12.08 -3.28 -18.53
N LEU A 13 13.05 -4.03 -19.02
CA LEU A 13 13.80 -3.69 -20.22
C LEU A 13 13.06 -4.09 -21.48
N THR A 14 12.23 -5.16 -21.40
CA THR A 14 11.46 -5.66 -22.54
C THR A 14 10.06 -6.09 -22.06
N ALA A 15 9.11 -6.10 -22.97
CA ALA A 15 7.77 -6.66 -22.77
C ALA A 15 6.98 -6.00 -21.63
N GLU A 16 7.12 -4.68 -21.42
CA GLU A 16 6.48 -4.00 -20.29
C GLU A 16 4.97 -4.17 -20.29
N TYR A 17 4.33 -4.13 -21.45
CA TYR A 17 2.89 -4.32 -21.56
C TYR A 17 2.50 -5.72 -22.00
N THR A 18 3.30 -6.34 -22.87
CA THR A 18 2.98 -7.65 -23.42
C THR A 18 3.21 -8.81 -22.44
N ILE A 19 3.91 -8.58 -21.34
CA ILE A 19 4.14 -9.60 -20.32
C ILE A 19 2.81 -10.08 -19.71
N LEU A 20 1.81 -9.21 -19.67
CA LEU A 20 0.48 -9.55 -19.20
C LEU A 20 -0.23 -10.53 -20.14
N ASP A 21 0.18 -10.57 -21.40
CA ASP A 21 -0.35 -11.49 -22.40
C ASP A 21 0.51 -12.76 -22.55
N GLY A 22 1.37 -13.02 -21.58
CA GLY A 22 2.18 -14.23 -21.56
C GLY A 22 3.55 -14.13 -22.21
N ALA A 23 3.96 -12.93 -22.66
CA ALA A 23 5.31 -12.71 -23.21
C ALA A 23 6.37 -12.78 -22.11
N ILE A 24 7.58 -13.20 -22.50
CA ILE A 24 8.73 -13.24 -21.58
C ILE A 24 9.34 -11.85 -21.50
N GLY A 25 9.43 -11.29 -20.29
CA GLY A 25 10.05 -10.00 -20.06
C GLY A 25 11.39 -10.11 -19.34
N LEU A 26 12.25 -9.11 -19.50
CA LEU A 26 13.48 -8.98 -18.75
C LEU A 26 13.36 -7.78 -17.79
N GLY A 27 13.44 -8.07 -16.50
CA GLY A 27 13.37 -7.05 -15.47
C GLY A 27 14.66 -6.98 -14.68
N LEU A 28 14.99 -5.77 -14.20
CA LEU A 28 16.13 -5.55 -13.32
C LEU A 28 15.63 -4.90 -12.02
N PRO A 29 16.11 -5.37 -10.85
CA PRO A 29 15.83 -4.68 -9.61
C PRO A 29 16.60 -3.36 -9.56
N THR A 30 16.01 -2.32 -8.95
CA THR A 30 16.68 -1.05 -8.76
C THR A 30 17.18 -0.92 -7.31
N LYS A 31 18.19 -0.06 -7.10
CA LYS A 31 18.67 0.21 -5.75
C LYS A 31 17.65 0.99 -4.93
N LYS A 32 16.89 1.85 -5.59
CA LYS A 32 15.84 2.61 -4.94
C LYS A 32 14.58 1.77 -4.85
N GLY A 33 13.82 1.97 -3.80
CA GLY A 33 12.61 1.21 -3.56
C GLY A 33 11.70 1.94 -2.61
N GLN A 34 10.82 1.19 -1.99
CA GLN A 34 9.86 1.71 -1.02
C GLN A 34 10.10 1.05 0.33
N ILE A 35 9.86 1.81 1.37
CA ILE A 35 9.91 1.32 2.74
C ILE A 35 8.51 1.50 3.35
N LEU A 36 8.00 0.44 3.93
CA LEU A 36 6.77 0.46 4.69
C LEU A 36 7.11 0.26 6.16
N GLU A 37 6.76 1.23 6.98
CA GLU A 37 6.92 1.14 8.43
C GLU A 37 5.55 0.93 9.07
N ILE A 38 5.41 -0.13 9.86
CA ILE A 38 4.18 -0.45 10.55
C ILE A 38 4.41 -0.31 12.04
N ILE A 39 3.64 0.58 12.67
CA ILE A 39 3.70 0.83 14.11
C ILE A 39 2.37 0.38 14.69
N GLN A 40 2.42 -0.57 15.61
CA GLN A 40 1.21 -1.07 16.25
C GLN A 40 0.67 -0.04 17.23
N CYS A 41 -0.62 0.24 17.16
CA CYS A 41 -1.30 1.12 18.10
C CYS A 41 -2.43 0.37 18.81
N SER A 42 -2.89 0.94 19.92
CA SER A 42 -3.87 0.28 20.78
C SER A 42 -5.33 0.54 20.42
N ASN A 43 -5.60 1.44 19.48
CA ASN A 43 -6.95 1.74 19.05
C ASN A 43 -7.28 1.00 17.74
N LYS A 44 -8.59 0.89 17.42
CA LYS A 44 -9.03 0.22 16.20
C LYS A 44 -9.10 1.22 15.05
N GLN A 45 -7.97 1.87 14.78
CA GLN A 45 -7.83 2.81 13.68
C GLN A 45 -6.56 2.51 12.91
N LEU A 46 -6.62 2.74 11.62
CA LEU A 46 -5.48 2.69 10.73
C LEU A 46 -5.14 4.12 10.33
N HIS A 47 -3.94 4.55 10.66
CA HIS A 47 -3.44 5.85 10.25
C HIS A 47 -2.39 5.66 9.18
N TRP A 48 -2.62 6.22 8.00
CA TRP A 48 -1.75 6.04 6.84
C TRP A 48 -1.11 7.36 6.45
N GLN A 49 0.20 7.34 6.27
CA GLN A 49 0.97 8.49 5.80
C GLN A 49 1.88 8.04 4.67
N SER A 50 1.90 8.80 3.58
CA SER A 50 2.76 8.54 2.43
C SER A 50 3.73 9.69 2.23
N PHE A 51 5.00 9.35 2.02
CA PHE A 51 6.09 10.32 1.87
C PHE A 51 6.79 10.10 0.53
N ASP A 52 7.26 11.20 -0.07
CA ASP A 52 8.07 11.13 -1.27
C ASP A 52 9.55 10.89 -0.92
N HIS A 53 10.43 10.91 -1.94
CA HIS A 53 11.86 10.65 -1.75
C HIS A 53 12.59 11.78 -0.99
N HIS A 54 11.96 12.93 -0.82
CA HIS A 54 12.47 14.03 0.01
C HIS A 54 11.88 14.01 1.41
N MET A 55 11.13 12.96 1.77
CA MET A 55 10.42 12.83 3.04
C MET A 55 9.33 13.87 3.24
N ASN A 56 8.79 14.41 2.14
CA ASN A 56 7.62 15.28 2.21
C ASN A 56 6.37 14.43 2.17
N MET A 57 5.49 14.65 3.13
CA MET A 57 4.22 13.93 3.18
C MET A 57 3.28 14.43 2.08
N TRP A 58 2.87 13.55 1.18
CA TRP A 58 1.96 13.90 0.09
C TRP A 58 0.56 13.31 0.27
N TYR A 59 0.38 12.41 1.20
CA TYR A 59 -0.92 11.82 1.48
C TYR A 59 -1.00 11.42 2.95
N GLU A 60 -2.12 11.72 3.58
CA GLU A 60 -2.42 11.30 4.94
C GLU A 60 -3.91 11.07 5.07
N ASN A 61 -4.28 9.98 5.71
CA ASN A 61 -5.67 9.71 6.05
C ASN A 61 -5.74 8.75 7.23
N SER A 62 -6.86 8.76 7.92
CA SER A 62 -7.17 7.80 8.97
C SER A 62 -8.36 6.99 8.55
N PHE A 63 -8.34 5.72 8.88
CA PHE A 63 -9.41 4.78 8.53
C PHE A 63 -9.93 4.15 9.81
N GLU A 64 -11.24 4.04 9.90
CA GLU A 64 -11.88 3.34 10.99
C GLU A 64 -12.09 1.88 10.62
N ILE A 65 -11.75 0.97 11.54
CA ILE A 65 -11.89 -0.47 11.31
C ILE A 65 -13.19 -0.92 11.97
N ARG A 66 -14.17 -1.31 11.15
CA ARG A 66 -15.49 -1.78 11.64
C ARG A 66 -15.85 -3.10 10.97
N THR A 67 -16.13 -4.10 11.77
CA THR A 67 -16.71 -5.37 11.31
C THR A 67 -16.03 -5.90 10.05
N SER A 68 -14.69 -5.96 10.07
CA SER A 68 -13.85 -6.41 8.95
C SER A 68 -13.91 -5.50 7.72
N LYS A 69 -14.26 -4.24 7.91
CA LYS A 69 -14.23 -3.23 6.83
C LYS A 69 -13.45 -2.00 7.27
N ILE A 70 -12.85 -1.34 6.30
CA ILE A 70 -12.09 -0.10 6.49
C ILE A 70 -12.91 1.04 5.93
N ILE A 71 -13.13 2.07 6.74
CA ILE A 71 -13.92 3.25 6.36
C ILE A 71 -13.02 4.48 6.49
N PRO A 72 -12.79 5.25 5.42
CA PRO A 72 -11.97 6.45 5.50
C PRO A 72 -12.67 7.57 6.28
N ASN A 73 -11.91 8.30 7.08
CA ASN A 73 -12.43 9.42 7.84
C ASN A 73 -12.55 10.70 7.00
N LYS A 74 -11.71 10.82 5.97
CA LYS A 74 -11.72 11.99 5.07
C LYS A 74 -11.31 11.55 3.66
N LEU A 75 -11.41 12.46 2.69
CA LEU A 75 -11.00 12.21 1.30
C LEU A 75 -11.69 10.98 0.69
N LYS A 76 -12.98 10.78 1.00
CA LYS A 76 -13.70 9.57 0.60
C LYS A 76 -13.74 9.35 -0.92
N GLU A 77 -13.73 10.42 -1.70
CA GLU A 77 -13.79 10.35 -3.16
C GLU A 77 -12.41 10.41 -3.82
N ASP A 78 -11.36 10.60 -3.04
CA ASP A 78 -10.00 10.66 -3.56
C ASP A 78 -9.57 9.31 -4.14
N PRO A 79 -8.97 9.27 -5.35
CA PRO A 79 -8.57 7.99 -5.96
C PRO A 79 -7.58 7.19 -5.13
N VAL A 80 -6.65 7.83 -4.43
CA VAL A 80 -5.69 7.13 -3.56
C VAL A 80 -6.42 6.48 -2.40
N THR A 81 -7.35 7.20 -1.78
CA THR A 81 -8.16 6.68 -0.67
C THR A 81 -8.99 5.48 -1.12
N GLN A 82 -9.64 5.58 -2.27
CA GLN A 82 -10.45 4.48 -2.81
C GLN A 82 -9.59 3.24 -3.09
N ARG A 83 -8.39 3.43 -3.62
CA ARG A 83 -7.47 2.32 -3.89
C ARG A 83 -7.03 1.65 -2.59
N LEU A 84 -6.68 2.42 -1.57
CA LEU A 84 -6.29 1.88 -0.28
C LEU A 84 -7.43 1.10 0.37
N VAL A 85 -8.65 1.62 0.30
CA VAL A 85 -9.83 0.92 0.83
C VAL A 85 -10.01 -0.43 0.14
N GLN A 86 -9.89 -0.49 -1.19
CA GLN A 86 -9.97 -1.73 -1.94
C GLN A 86 -8.91 -2.74 -1.49
N ILE A 87 -7.66 -2.28 -1.36
CA ILE A 87 -6.55 -3.15 -0.98
C ILE A 87 -6.77 -3.71 0.43
N PHE A 88 -7.10 -2.84 1.40
CA PHE A 88 -7.29 -3.28 2.78
C PHE A 88 -8.49 -4.19 2.94
N ASN A 89 -9.61 -3.90 2.28
CA ASN A 89 -10.79 -4.76 2.35
C ASN A 89 -10.52 -6.13 1.74
N THR A 90 -9.75 -6.19 0.65
CA THR A 90 -9.33 -7.46 0.06
C THR A 90 -8.43 -8.24 1.02
N CYS A 91 -7.48 -7.56 1.67
CA CYS A 91 -6.62 -8.21 2.65
C CYS A 91 -7.42 -8.77 3.83
N LEU A 92 -8.44 -8.05 4.29
CA LEU A 92 -9.28 -8.51 5.39
C LEU A 92 -10.16 -9.71 4.99
N GLU A 93 -10.58 -9.79 3.73
CA GLU A 93 -11.30 -10.96 3.24
C GLU A 93 -10.42 -12.21 3.25
N ILE A 94 -9.13 -12.04 2.91
CA ILE A 94 -8.18 -13.16 2.86
C ILE A 94 -7.73 -13.52 4.27
N SER A 95 -7.47 -12.53 5.14
CA SER A 95 -6.97 -12.75 6.49
C SER A 95 -7.72 -11.85 7.48
N PRO A 96 -8.91 -12.27 7.96
CA PRO A 96 -9.69 -11.46 8.90
C PRO A 96 -8.96 -11.15 10.21
N GLU A 97 -7.98 -11.95 10.59
CA GLU A 97 -7.20 -11.75 11.80
C GLU A 97 -6.20 -10.59 11.72
N LEU A 98 -6.09 -9.90 10.60
CA LEU A 98 -5.23 -8.72 10.48
C LEU A 98 -5.72 -7.54 11.34
N VAL A 99 -6.92 -7.59 11.85
CA VAL A 99 -7.50 -6.53 12.70
C VAL A 99 -7.72 -6.95 14.14
#